data_7fecba83047a32e32c575703fed863b4
#
_entry.id   7fecba83047a32e32c575703fed863b4
#
_cell.length_a   1.000
_cell.length_b   1.000
_cell.length_c   1.000
_cell.angle_alpha   90.00
_cell.angle_beta   90.00
_cell.angle_gamma   90.00
#
_symmetry.space_group_name_H-M   'P 1'
#
loop_
_entity.id
_entity.type
_entity.pdbx_description
1 polymer ?
#
loop_
_entity_poly.entity_id
_entity_poly.type
_entity_poly.pdbx_seq_one_letter_code
_entity_poly.pdbx_strand_id
1 'polypeptide(L)'
;MAPSRPTSRSFLHRLRYSRVTHRLTVGGLLAATRVMSALPARWIAPLGDALGTVLWLTASRWRRTARQNLRAVFGDQLDHDERRRIAREAARGAARAALLLLHIQPLTPERYRKWVDLPEDLSDDPSFDRLRQRGGVLVSGHVGNWELLLGTRVAFPDVPPVTFLAEAAPHAAINEALARLRQHGDGLEAIFREGGAQAASAAVRKGGIAALLVDRNVRRSQGGVYVPFLGLEARTTPLPAVIAQRHDVPVHPMFCLPIEGGRYRLWVGPDLTQGLPQDGDPHAWRRALLVRLNDIFEELIRARPELWAWSIKRYKARPTVELGRYPPYSLHEPDR
;
A
#
# COMPACT_ATOMS: atom_id res chain seq x y z
N MET A 1 -16.99 52.66 5.79
CA MET A 1 -16.76 51.25 5.45
C MET A 1 -16.10 50.55 6.62
N ALA A 2 -16.81 49.68 7.34
CA ALA A 2 -16.27 48.96 8.47
C ALA A 2 -15.51 47.70 7.97
N PRO A 3 -14.36 47.35 8.54
CA PRO A 3 -13.64 46.13 8.12
C PRO A 3 -14.41 44.89 8.52
N SER A 4 -14.66 44.02 7.56
CA SER A 4 -15.31 42.71 7.77
C SER A 4 -14.50 41.86 8.73
N ARG A 5 -15.12 41.37 9.81
CA ARG A 5 -14.53 40.43 10.76
C ARG A 5 -14.14 39.15 10.01
N PRO A 6 -12.92 38.60 10.21
CA PRO A 6 -12.53 37.33 9.62
C PRO A 6 -13.45 36.22 10.15
N THR A 7 -14.04 35.45 9.26
CA THR A 7 -14.93 34.33 9.61
C THR A 7 -14.16 33.27 10.41
N SER A 8 -14.80 32.63 11.39
CA SER A 8 -14.21 31.60 12.27
C SER A 8 -13.52 30.46 11.50
N ARG A 9 -13.97 30.17 10.27
CA ARG A 9 -13.32 29.21 9.36
C ARG A 9 -11.89 29.61 8.95
N SER A 10 -11.61 30.91 8.79
CA SER A 10 -10.29 31.43 8.43
C SER A 10 -9.28 31.29 9.57
N PHE A 11 -9.71 31.48 10.83
CA PHE A 11 -8.86 31.37 12.01
C PHE A 11 -8.48 29.90 12.30
N LEU A 12 -9.44 28.98 12.30
CA LEU A 12 -9.18 27.53 12.49
C LEU A 12 -8.32 26.97 11.34
N HIS A 13 -8.49 27.47 10.11
CA HIS A 13 -7.65 27.09 8.99
C HIS A 13 -6.20 27.54 9.17
N ARG A 14 -5.95 28.77 9.63
CA ARG A 14 -4.59 29.31 9.92
C ARG A 14 -3.92 28.57 11.08
N LEU A 15 -4.66 28.24 12.16
CA LEU A 15 -4.15 27.44 13.27
C LEU A 15 -3.74 26.03 12.79
N ARG A 16 -4.57 25.40 11.95
CA ARG A 16 -4.33 24.05 11.43
C ARG A 16 -3.08 23.93 10.57
N TYR A 17 -2.62 25.01 9.93
CA TYR A 17 -1.43 25.09 9.08
C TYR A 17 -0.31 25.93 9.70
N SER A 18 -0.37 26.26 10.98
CA SER A 18 0.68 27.03 11.64
C SER A 18 1.95 26.18 11.82
N ARG A 19 3.12 26.82 11.82
CA ARG A 19 4.41 26.16 12.08
C ARG A 19 4.43 25.49 13.46
N VAL A 20 3.70 26.05 14.43
CA VAL A 20 3.59 25.48 15.79
C VAL A 20 2.80 24.18 15.75
N THR A 21 1.61 24.17 15.16
CA THR A 21 0.79 22.95 14.99
C THR A 21 1.53 21.87 14.24
N HIS A 22 2.27 22.24 13.18
CA HIS A 22 3.10 21.31 12.43
C HIS A 22 4.17 20.66 13.33
N ARG A 23 4.97 21.45 14.06
CA ARG A 23 5.99 20.94 14.98
C ARG A 23 5.41 20.07 16.10
N LEU A 24 4.27 20.46 16.67
CA LEU A 24 3.59 19.68 17.71
C LEU A 24 3.08 18.34 17.15
N THR A 25 2.54 18.32 15.93
CA THR A 25 2.09 17.07 15.29
C THR A 25 3.27 16.13 15.02
N VAL A 26 4.35 16.63 14.43
CA VAL A 26 5.56 15.83 14.19
C VAL A 26 6.15 15.33 15.52
N GLY A 27 6.33 16.24 16.49
CA GLY A 27 6.85 15.89 17.82
C GLY A 27 5.99 14.87 18.56
N GLY A 28 4.67 15.02 18.50
CA GLY A 28 3.71 14.09 19.10
C GLY A 28 3.77 12.69 18.48
N LEU A 29 3.87 12.59 17.16
CA LEU A 29 4.02 11.31 16.47
C LEU A 29 5.36 10.63 16.81
N LEU A 30 6.46 11.39 16.87
CA LEU A 30 7.75 10.86 17.27
C LEU A 30 7.79 10.44 18.76
N ALA A 31 7.12 11.19 19.64
CA ALA A 31 6.96 10.81 21.05
C ALA A 31 6.12 9.53 21.20
N ALA A 32 5.01 9.43 20.45
CA ALA A 32 4.21 8.21 20.38
C ALA A 32 5.03 7.00 19.93
N THR A 33 5.92 7.18 18.97
CA THR A 33 6.85 6.13 18.51
C THR A 33 7.75 5.65 19.64
N ARG A 34 8.33 6.57 20.44
CA ARG A 34 9.17 6.20 21.60
C ARG A 34 8.38 5.41 22.65
N VAL A 35 7.16 5.85 22.95
CA VAL A 35 6.29 5.12 23.88
C VAL A 35 5.96 3.74 23.33
N MET A 36 5.53 3.66 22.07
CA MET A 36 5.18 2.40 21.43
C MET A 36 6.35 1.43 21.35
N SER A 37 7.57 1.91 21.04
CA SER A 37 8.77 1.07 20.94
C SER A 37 9.25 0.51 22.30
N ALA A 38 8.85 1.12 23.40
CA ALA A 38 9.12 0.67 24.76
C ALA A 38 8.10 -0.35 25.30
N LEU A 39 6.94 -0.48 24.67
CA LEU A 39 5.91 -1.44 25.11
C LEU A 39 6.37 -2.89 24.85
N PRO A 40 5.99 -3.84 25.73
CA PRO A 40 6.19 -5.25 25.45
C PRO A 40 5.44 -5.68 24.17
N ALA A 41 6.06 -6.49 23.32
CA ALA A 41 5.51 -6.95 22.04
C ALA A 41 4.10 -7.56 22.15
N ARG A 42 3.82 -8.28 23.24
CA ARG A 42 2.50 -8.90 23.52
C ARG A 42 1.33 -7.93 23.56
N TRP A 43 1.56 -6.63 23.74
CA TRP A 43 0.52 -5.61 23.79
C TRP A 43 0.15 -5.04 22.42
N ILE A 44 1.01 -5.21 21.42
CA ILE A 44 0.82 -4.57 20.10
C ILE A 44 -0.43 -5.09 19.39
N ALA A 45 -0.65 -6.40 19.38
CA ALA A 45 -1.83 -6.98 18.74
C ALA A 45 -3.13 -6.58 19.49
N PRO A 46 -3.27 -6.73 20.82
CA PRO A 46 -4.47 -6.29 21.53
C PRO A 46 -4.77 -4.79 21.38
N LEU A 47 -3.74 -3.93 21.43
CA LEU A 47 -3.91 -2.49 21.22
C LEU A 47 -4.34 -2.17 19.79
N GLY A 48 -3.77 -2.87 18.81
CA GLY A 48 -4.17 -2.75 17.41
C GLY A 48 -5.63 -3.18 17.22
N ASP A 49 -6.06 -4.25 17.85
CA ASP A 49 -7.45 -4.74 17.79
C ASP A 49 -8.44 -3.77 18.45
N ALA A 50 -8.07 -3.21 19.58
CA ALA A 50 -8.87 -2.18 20.25
C ALA A 50 -8.98 -0.93 19.38
N LEU A 51 -7.87 -0.41 18.87
CA LEU A 51 -7.83 0.76 17.97
C LEU A 51 -8.63 0.49 16.69
N GLY A 52 -8.44 -0.65 16.03
CA GLY A 52 -9.16 -1.03 14.82
C GLY A 52 -10.65 -1.17 15.06
N THR A 53 -11.06 -1.66 16.24
CA THR A 53 -12.47 -1.73 16.63
C THR A 53 -13.07 -0.33 16.84
N VAL A 54 -12.35 0.57 17.51
CA VAL A 54 -12.78 1.97 17.69
C VAL A 54 -12.91 2.65 16.32
N LEU A 55 -11.92 2.50 15.44
CA LEU A 55 -11.97 3.02 14.07
C LEU A 55 -13.15 2.44 13.28
N TRP A 56 -13.42 1.16 13.42
CA TRP A 56 -14.58 0.53 12.81
C TRP A 56 -15.90 1.12 13.30
N LEU A 57 -16.03 1.40 14.58
CA LEU A 57 -17.25 1.97 15.17
C LEU A 57 -17.45 3.43 14.79
N THR A 58 -16.39 4.22 14.75
CA THR A 58 -16.43 5.68 14.55
C THR A 58 -16.34 6.11 13.08
N ALA A 59 -15.55 5.42 12.26
CA ALA A 59 -15.30 5.78 10.86
C ALA A 59 -16.41 5.27 9.92
N SER A 60 -17.61 5.85 10.00
CA SER A 60 -18.79 5.40 9.23
C SER A 60 -18.58 5.36 7.71
N ARG A 61 -17.78 6.29 7.16
CA ARG A 61 -17.46 6.32 5.72
C ARG A 61 -16.62 5.12 5.30
N TRP A 62 -15.59 4.76 6.07
CA TRP A 62 -14.74 3.61 5.81
C TRP A 62 -15.53 2.30 5.89
N ARG A 63 -16.34 2.17 6.94
CA ARG A 63 -17.24 1.02 7.13
C ARG A 63 -18.23 0.84 5.97
N ARG A 64 -18.80 1.96 5.47
CA ARG A 64 -19.70 1.93 4.31
C ARG A 64 -18.95 1.46 3.06
N THR A 65 -17.79 2.03 2.76
CA THR A 65 -16.98 1.65 1.59
C THR A 65 -16.59 0.17 1.65
N ALA A 66 -16.12 -0.32 2.81
CA ALA A 66 -15.72 -1.71 2.98
C ALA A 66 -16.89 -2.67 2.69
N ARG A 67 -18.08 -2.41 3.25
CA ARG A 67 -19.26 -3.24 2.99
C ARG A 67 -19.72 -3.20 1.53
N GLN A 68 -19.62 -2.04 0.89
CA GLN A 68 -19.97 -1.90 -0.54
C GLN A 68 -19.00 -2.69 -1.42
N ASN A 69 -17.70 -2.64 -1.14
CA ASN A 69 -16.70 -3.41 -1.87
C ASN A 69 -16.90 -4.91 -1.69
N LEU A 70 -17.08 -5.39 -0.46
CA LEU A 70 -17.33 -6.80 -0.18
C LEU A 70 -18.58 -7.30 -0.89
N ARG A 71 -19.68 -6.52 -0.90
CA ARG A 71 -20.89 -6.86 -1.65
C ARG A 71 -20.64 -6.91 -3.16
N ALA A 72 -19.87 -5.97 -3.69
CA ALA A 72 -19.56 -5.91 -5.13
C ALA A 72 -18.73 -7.13 -5.58
N VAL A 73 -17.77 -7.57 -4.77
CA VAL A 73 -16.88 -8.68 -5.08
C VAL A 73 -17.53 -10.03 -4.83
N PHE A 74 -18.10 -10.25 -3.66
CA PHE A 74 -18.60 -11.57 -3.24
C PHE A 74 -20.10 -11.77 -3.47
N GLY A 75 -20.87 -10.68 -3.69
CA GLY A 75 -22.33 -10.79 -3.91
C GLY A 75 -23.00 -11.56 -2.78
N ASP A 76 -23.75 -12.61 -3.15
CA ASP A 76 -24.49 -13.47 -2.21
C ASP A 76 -23.65 -14.64 -1.66
N GLN A 77 -22.38 -14.77 -2.06
CA GLN A 77 -21.45 -15.77 -1.49
C GLN A 77 -21.15 -15.52 -0.01
N LEU A 78 -21.25 -14.28 0.44
CA LEU A 78 -21.12 -13.89 1.84
C LEU A 78 -22.41 -13.24 2.33
N ASP A 79 -22.89 -13.63 3.50
CA ASP A 79 -24.01 -12.98 4.14
C ASP A 79 -23.62 -11.60 4.74
N HIS A 80 -24.58 -10.92 5.37
CA HIS A 80 -24.35 -9.60 5.96
C HIS A 80 -23.35 -9.64 7.12
N ASP A 81 -23.42 -10.67 7.96
CA ASP A 81 -22.60 -10.77 9.17
C ASP A 81 -21.18 -11.20 8.84
N GLU A 82 -20.99 -12.07 7.86
CA GLU A 82 -19.67 -12.43 7.33
C GLU A 82 -18.98 -11.21 6.71
N ARG A 83 -19.67 -10.43 5.86
CA ARG A 83 -19.13 -9.17 5.33
C ARG A 83 -18.74 -8.19 6.44
N ARG A 84 -19.57 -8.13 7.50
CA ARG A 84 -19.29 -7.27 8.65
C ARG A 84 -18.06 -7.75 9.44
N ARG A 85 -17.94 -9.07 9.65
CA ARG A 85 -16.81 -9.70 10.32
C ARG A 85 -15.50 -9.45 9.55
N ILE A 86 -15.49 -9.74 8.24
CA ILE A 86 -14.32 -9.52 7.36
C ILE A 86 -13.89 -8.05 7.38
N ALA A 87 -14.82 -7.12 7.18
CA ALA A 87 -14.51 -5.70 7.14
C ALA A 87 -13.99 -5.17 8.49
N ARG A 88 -14.49 -5.69 9.61
CA ARG A 88 -14.00 -5.35 10.96
C ARG A 88 -12.60 -5.89 11.19
N GLU A 89 -12.34 -7.14 10.78
CA GLU A 89 -11.01 -7.73 10.93
C GLU A 89 -9.97 -7.05 10.05
N ALA A 90 -10.34 -6.66 8.83
CA ALA A 90 -9.48 -5.84 7.97
C ALA A 90 -9.12 -4.49 8.62
N ALA A 91 -10.07 -3.85 9.33
CA ALA A 91 -9.80 -2.61 10.06
C ALA A 91 -8.84 -2.84 11.25
N ARG A 92 -8.96 -3.97 11.95
CA ARG A 92 -8.03 -4.38 13.01
C ARG A 92 -6.63 -4.66 12.45
N GLY A 93 -6.54 -5.41 11.35
CA GLY A 93 -5.29 -5.69 10.65
C GLY A 93 -4.54 -4.41 10.27
N ALA A 94 -5.23 -3.43 9.67
CA ALA A 94 -4.66 -2.14 9.34
C ALA A 94 -4.18 -1.36 10.57
N ALA A 95 -4.91 -1.41 11.68
CA ALA A 95 -4.49 -0.77 12.93
C ALA A 95 -3.29 -1.47 13.57
N ARG A 96 -3.23 -2.81 13.56
CA ARG A 96 -2.04 -3.58 13.98
C ARG A 96 -0.81 -3.20 13.13
N ALA A 97 -0.97 -3.07 11.81
CA ALA A 97 0.11 -2.66 10.92
C ALA A 97 0.65 -1.27 11.29
N ALA A 98 -0.25 -0.30 11.51
CA ALA A 98 0.15 1.05 11.91
C ALA A 98 0.85 1.09 13.27
N LEU A 99 0.36 0.35 14.28
CA LEU A 99 1.01 0.30 15.60
C LEU A 99 2.35 -0.43 15.56
N LEU A 100 2.47 -1.49 14.76
CA LEU A 100 3.71 -2.23 14.62
C LEU A 100 4.79 -1.38 13.92
N LEU A 101 4.43 -0.54 12.94
CA LEU A 101 5.35 0.43 12.35
C LEU A 101 6.00 1.34 13.41
N LEU A 102 5.21 1.79 14.40
CA LEU A 102 5.72 2.62 15.51
C LEU A 102 6.54 1.79 16.51
N HIS A 103 6.09 0.57 16.81
CA HIS A 103 6.72 -0.31 17.81
C HIS A 103 8.10 -0.80 17.38
N ILE A 104 8.28 -1.12 16.10
CA ILE A 104 9.52 -1.72 15.59
C ILE A 104 10.69 -0.71 15.52
N GLN A 105 10.43 0.57 15.81
CA GLN A 105 11.44 1.62 15.77
C GLN A 105 12.43 1.59 16.96
N PRO A 106 13.72 1.93 16.77
CA PRO A 106 14.38 2.04 15.47
C PRO A 106 14.42 0.69 14.75
N LEU A 107 14.22 0.71 13.44
CA LEU A 107 14.19 -0.52 12.65
C LEU A 107 15.62 -1.03 12.45
N THR A 108 15.95 -2.17 13.08
CA THR A 108 17.22 -2.89 12.91
C THR A 108 16.96 -4.29 12.36
N PRO A 109 17.97 -4.98 11.76
CA PRO A 109 17.81 -6.35 11.28
C PRO A 109 17.27 -7.30 12.35
N GLU A 110 17.77 -7.19 13.59
CA GLU A 110 17.40 -8.03 14.71
C GLU A 110 15.93 -7.78 15.14
N ARG A 111 15.53 -6.51 15.21
CA ARG A 111 14.15 -6.14 15.51
C ARG A 111 13.19 -6.61 14.43
N TYR A 112 13.57 -6.45 13.17
CA TYR A 112 12.76 -6.89 12.03
C TYR A 112 12.55 -8.41 12.05
N ARG A 113 13.61 -9.20 12.22
CA ARG A 113 13.54 -10.67 12.25
C ARG A 113 12.74 -11.24 13.43
N LYS A 114 12.54 -10.46 14.53
CA LYS A 114 11.62 -10.85 15.60
C LYS A 114 10.16 -10.90 15.15
N TRP A 115 9.79 -10.08 14.15
CA TRP A 115 8.43 -9.96 13.67
C TRP A 115 8.19 -10.61 12.32
N VAL A 116 9.24 -10.78 11.52
CA VAL A 116 9.12 -11.25 10.14
C VAL A 116 10.00 -12.47 9.91
N ASP A 117 9.35 -13.55 9.50
CA ASP A 117 10.02 -14.72 8.93
C ASP A 117 10.40 -14.41 7.51
N LEU A 118 11.68 -14.50 7.21
CA LEU A 118 12.22 -14.29 5.88
C LEU A 118 12.23 -15.62 5.11
N PRO A 119 12.00 -15.62 3.80
CA PRO A 119 12.13 -16.82 2.99
C PRO A 119 13.60 -17.26 2.99
N GLU A 120 13.82 -18.55 3.21
CA GLU A 120 15.17 -19.15 3.22
C GLU A 120 15.75 -19.20 1.80
N ASP A 121 14.90 -19.40 0.80
CA ASP A 121 15.28 -19.63 -0.60
C ASP A 121 15.43 -18.36 -1.43
N LEU A 122 15.24 -17.18 -0.84
CA LEU A 122 15.28 -15.91 -1.59
C LEU A 122 16.67 -15.62 -2.17
N SER A 123 17.73 -16.17 -1.54
CA SER A 123 19.12 -16.11 -2.03
C SER A 123 19.37 -16.97 -3.24
N ASP A 124 18.59 -18.04 -3.42
CA ASP A 124 18.83 -19.08 -4.41
C ASP A 124 17.88 -18.97 -5.61
N ASP A 125 16.94 -18.00 -5.61
CA ASP A 125 16.04 -17.77 -6.73
C ASP A 125 16.74 -16.92 -7.83
N PRO A 126 16.97 -17.50 -9.04
CA PRO A 126 17.63 -16.78 -10.13
C PRO A 126 16.87 -15.52 -10.60
N SER A 127 15.54 -15.50 -10.41
CA SER A 127 14.74 -14.31 -10.76
C SER A 127 15.02 -13.15 -9.80
N PHE A 128 15.31 -13.44 -8.54
CA PHE A 128 15.69 -12.46 -7.54
C PHE A 128 17.13 -11.97 -7.73
N ASP A 129 18.02 -12.79 -8.33
CA ASP A 129 19.35 -12.36 -8.73
C ASP A 129 19.31 -11.27 -9.79
N ARG A 130 18.36 -11.33 -10.73
CA ARG A 130 18.12 -10.23 -11.68
C ARG A 130 17.80 -8.92 -10.97
N LEU A 131 16.94 -9.00 -9.94
CA LEU A 131 16.59 -7.84 -9.12
C LEU A 131 17.82 -7.28 -8.38
N ARG A 132 18.66 -8.13 -7.83
CA ARG A 132 19.90 -7.71 -7.14
C ARG A 132 20.90 -7.05 -8.07
N GLN A 133 21.07 -7.59 -9.28
CA GLN A 133 22.09 -7.14 -10.24
C GLN A 133 21.66 -5.88 -11.01
N ARG A 134 20.39 -5.79 -11.38
CA ARG A 134 19.88 -4.75 -12.29
C ARG A 134 18.90 -3.75 -11.65
N GLY A 135 18.52 -4.00 -10.39
CA GLY A 135 17.37 -3.33 -9.83
C GLY A 135 16.07 -3.86 -10.42
N GLY A 136 14.94 -3.17 -10.19
CA GLY A 136 13.66 -3.62 -10.68
C GLY A 136 12.46 -2.96 -10.02
N VAL A 137 11.34 -3.64 -10.08
CA VAL A 137 10.10 -3.15 -9.49
C VAL A 137 9.58 -4.16 -8.48
N LEU A 138 9.36 -3.73 -7.24
CA LEU A 138 8.62 -4.48 -6.25
C LEU A 138 7.19 -3.93 -6.18
N VAL A 139 6.22 -4.82 -6.29
CA VAL A 139 4.80 -4.44 -6.26
C VAL A 139 4.10 -5.08 -5.10
N SER A 140 3.26 -4.30 -4.43
CA SER A 140 2.42 -4.75 -3.32
C SER A 140 1.10 -4.00 -3.32
N GLY A 141 0.32 -4.21 -2.27
CA GLY A 141 -0.91 -3.51 -1.99
C GLY A 141 -1.18 -3.44 -0.50
N HIS A 142 -2.34 -2.91 -0.14
CA HIS A 142 -2.77 -2.85 1.25
C HIS A 142 -3.32 -4.21 1.73
N VAL A 143 -2.49 -5.27 1.56
CA VAL A 143 -2.74 -6.66 1.97
C VAL A 143 -1.76 -7.04 3.08
N GLY A 144 -2.25 -7.66 4.15
CA GLY A 144 -1.44 -8.04 5.30
C GLY A 144 -0.84 -6.82 6.01
N ASN A 145 0.46 -6.86 6.28
CA ASN A 145 1.17 -5.73 6.88
C ASN A 145 2.16 -5.11 5.89
N TRP A 146 1.68 -4.26 5.02
CA TRP A 146 2.48 -3.57 4.00
C TRP A 146 3.54 -2.61 4.57
N GLU A 147 3.41 -2.15 5.82
CA GLU A 147 4.42 -1.29 6.45
C GLU A 147 5.71 -2.06 6.78
N LEU A 148 5.62 -3.36 7.01
CA LEU A 148 6.80 -4.20 7.23
C LEU A 148 7.64 -4.41 5.95
N LEU A 149 7.10 -4.17 4.76
CA LEU A 149 7.85 -4.27 3.52
C LEU A 149 9.02 -3.28 3.46
N LEU A 150 8.94 -2.18 4.20
CA LEU A 150 10.03 -1.21 4.33
C LEU A 150 11.25 -1.79 5.05
N GLY A 151 11.04 -2.79 5.91
CA GLY A 151 12.10 -3.47 6.65
C GLY A 151 12.91 -4.46 5.81
N THR A 152 12.43 -4.84 4.62
CA THR A 152 13.17 -5.75 3.74
C THR A 152 14.55 -5.22 3.40
N ARG A 153 14.70 -3.92 3.15
CA ARG A 153 16.01 -3.31 2.86
C ARG A 153 16.99 -3.44 4.02
N VAL A 154 16.49 -3.35 5.25
CA VAL A 154 17.31 -3.53 6.47
C VAL A 154 17.69 -5.01 6.65
N ALA A 155 16.80 -5.92 6.29
CA ALA A 155 17.03 -7.37 6.41
C ALA A 155 17.95 -7.92 5.31
N PHE A 156 17.94 -7.30 4.14
CA PHE A 156 18.74 -7.68 2.96
C PHE A 156 19.59 -6.47 2.51
N PRO A 157 20.75 -6.23 3.15
CA PRO A 157 21.59 -5.09 2.83
C PRO A 157 22.21 -5.13 1.43
N ASP A 158 22.27 -6.31 0.81
CA ASP A 158 22.81 -6.51 -0.54
C ASP A 158 21.82 -6.14 -1.66
N VAL A 159 20.55 -5.89 -1.31
CA VAL A 159 19.55 -5.44 -2.28
C VAL A 159 19.84 -3.98 -2.66
N PRO A 160 19.69 -3.61 -3.95
CA PRO A 160 19.88 -2.23 -4.39
C PRO A 160 19.02 -1.22 -3.62
N PRO A 161 19.38 0.09 -3.66
CA PRO A 161 18.59 1.14 -3.02
C PRO A 161 17.11 1.11 -3.47
N VAL A 162 16.20 1.26 -2.50
CA VAL A 162 14.75 1.18 -2.73
C VAL A 162 14.11 2.56 -2.66
N THR A 163 13.43 2.95 -3.72
CA THR A 163 12.57 4.14 -3.78
C THR A 163 11.13 3.72 -3.63
N PHE A 164 10.51 4.10 -2.52
CA PHE A 164 9.13 3.77 -2.20
C PHE A 164 8.19 4.93 -2.54
N LEU A 165 7.18 4.68 -3.38
CA LEU A 165 6.15 5.66 -3.68
C LEU A 165 4.99 5.56 -2.70
N ALA A 166 4.78 6.63 -1.94
CA ALA A 166 3.66 6.75 -1.02
C ALA A 166 2.73 7.89 -1.43
N GLU A 167 1.44 7.70 -1.22
CA GLU A 167 0.48 8.79 -1.36
C GLU A 167 0.63 9.75 -0.19
N ALA A 168 0.68 11.05 -0.52
CA ALA A 168 0.76 12.08 0.49
C ALA A 168 -0.50 12.14 1.34
N ALA A 169 -0.35 12.12 2.66
CA ALA A 169 -1.43 12.45 3.56
C ALA A 169 -1.84 13.93 3.40
N PRO A 170 -3.10 14.29 3.72
CA PRO A 170 -3.58 15.66 3.57
C PRO A 170 -2.81 16.71 4.42
N HIS A 171 -2.05 16.25 5.42
CA HIS A 171 -1.29 17.11 6.33
C HIS A 171 0.22 16.90 6.15
N ALA A 172 0.93 17.99 5.82
CA ALA A 172 2.39 17.96 5.64
C ALA A 172 3.15 17.43 6.86
N ALA A 173 2.68 17.73 8.08
CA ALA A 173 3.30 17.23 9.31
C ALA A 173 3.24 15.69 9.43
N ILE A 174 2.15 15.08 8.96
CA ILE A 174 2.01 13.61 8.94
C ILE A 174 2.98 13.03 7.91
N ASN A 175 3.09 13.64 6.72
CA ASN A 175 4.03 13.19 5.69
C ASN A 175 5.48 13.27 6.18
N GLU A 176 5.84 14.36 6.86
CA GLU A 176 7.18 14.51 7.45
C GLU A 176 7.46 13.45 8.53
N ALA A 177 6.52 13.23 9.44
CA ALA A 177 6.67 12.22 10.48
C ALA A 177 6.77 10.81 9.88
N LEU A 178 5.92 10.46 8.91
CA LEU A 178 5.98 9.18 8.21
C LEU A 178 7.27 9.02 7.40
N ALA A 179 7.76 10.10 6.76
CA ALA A 179 9.04 10.06 6.07
C ALA A 179 10.18 9.72 7.05
N ARG A 180 10.22 10.39 8.21
CA ARG A 180 11.23 10.10 9.25
C ARG A 180 11.12 8.67 9.80
N LEU A 181 9.90 8.16 10.00
CA LEU A 181 9.66 6.78 10.47
C LEU A 181 10.01 5.72 9.42
N ARG A 182 9.97 6.08 8.15
CA ARG A 182 10.25 5.19 7.02
C ARG A 182 11.66 5.34 6.47
N GLN A 183 12.44 6.32 6.92
CA GLN A 183 13.86 6.44 6.60
C GLN A 183 14.65 5.51 7.52
N HIS A 184 15.03 4.35 7.01
CA HIS A 184 15.81 3.36 7.76
C HIS A 184 17.11 3.08 7.04
N GLY A 185 18.22 3.66 7.56
CA GLY A 185 19.55 3.47 7.02
C GLY A 185 19.73 4.05 5.61
N ASP A 186 20.90 3.80 5.05
CA ASP A 186 21.21 4.19 3.68
C ASP A 186 20.46 3.31 2.66
N GLY A 187 19.88 3.94 1.64
CA GLY A 187 19.29 3.22 0.50
C GLY A 187 17.79 2.97 0.56
N LEU A 188 17.04 3.57 1.52
CA LEU A 188 15.57 3.62 1.45
C LEU A 188 15.10 5.08 1.35
N GLU A 189 14.44 5.42 0.24
CA GLU A 189 13.87 6.74 0.01
C GLU A 189 12.34 6.65 -0.16
N ALA A 190 11.59 7.39 0.65
CA ALA A 190 10.14 7.52 0.50
C ALA A 190 9.78 8.81 -0.23
N ILE A 191 9.05 8.71 -1.36
CA ILE A 191 8.64 9.85 -2.16
C ILE A 191 7.13 10.06 -2.03
N PHE A 192 6.74 11.24 -1.51
CA PHE A 192 5.35 11.64 -1.24
C PHE A 192 4.87 12.79 -2.13
N ARG A 193 5.45 13.04 -3.30
CA ARG A 193 5.21 14.26 -4.10
C ARG A 193 4.81 13.95 -5.53
N GLU A 194 4.33 14.98 -6.19
CA GLU A 194 4.20 15.00 -7.66
C GLU A 194 5.56 14.70 -8.29
N GLY A 195 5.56 13.95 -9.42
CA GLY A 195 6.81 13.47 -10.03
C GLY A 195 7.31 12.12 -9.49
N GLY A 196 6.55 11.46 -8.60
CA GLY A 196 6.94 10.16 -8.04
C GLY A 196 7.19 9.08 -9.11
N ALA A 197 6.39 9.06 -10.18
CA ALA A 197 6.60 8.12 -11.29
C ALA A 197 7.94 8.33 -12.00
N GLN A 198 8.33 9.58 -12.22
CA GLN A 198 9.62 9.94 -12.82
C GLN A 198 10.77 9.57 -11.88
N ALA A 199 10.61 9.83 -10.58
CA ALA A 199 11.61 9.48 -9.58
C ALA A 199 11.80 7.96 -9.46
N ALA A 200 10.72 7.17 -9.46
CA ALA A 200 10.77 5.71 -9.47
C ALA A 200 11.50 5.18 -10.72
N SER A 201 11.16 5.70 -11.90
CA SER A 201 11.83 5.34 -13.15
C SER A 201 13.31 5.75 -13.14
N ALA A 202 13.64 6.90 -12.57
CA ALA A 202 15.04 7.36 -12.45
C ALA A 202 15.85 6.49 -11.45
N ALA A 203 15.23 6.02 -10.37
CA ALA A 203 15.86 5.11 -9.42
C ALA A 203 16.22 3.78 -10.10
N VAL A 204 15.28 3.18 -10.83
CA VAL A 204 15.51 1.93 -11.58
C VAL A 204 16.58 2.11 -12.66
N ARG A 205 16.57 3.23 -13.38
CA ARG A 205 17.63 3.53 -14.37
C ARG A 205 19.03 3.56 -13.77
N LYS A 206 19.16 3.86 -12.48
CA LYS A 206 20.43 3.85 -11.73
C LYS A 206 20.74 2.49 -11.08
N GLY A 207 20.01 1.44 -11.43
CA GLY A 207 20.16 0.12 -10.84
C GLY A 207 19.46 -0.07 -9.49
N GLY A 208 18.61 0.89 -9.09
CA GLY A 208 17.81 0.79 -7.85
C GLY A 208 16.49 0.05 -8.06
N ILE A 209 15.71 -0.03 -6.99
CA ILE A 209 14.39 -0.68 -6.96
C ILE A 209 13.29 0.38 -6.75
N ALA A 210 12.23 0.31 -7.55
CA ALA A 210 11.00 1.04 -7.30
C ALA A 210 9.99 0.15 -6.58
N ALA A 211 9.55 0.55 -5.37
CA ALA A 211 8.53 -0.16 -4.60
C ALA A 211 7.18 0.58 -4.67
N LEU A 212 6.12 -0.13 -5.09
CA LEU A 212 4.84 0.45 -5.44
C LEU A 212 3.67 -0.29 -4.77
N LEU A 213 2.72 0.44 -4.16
CA LEU A 213 1.42 -0.09 -3.79
C LEU A 213 0.42 0.20 -4.93
N VAL A 214 -0.12 -0.83 -5.58
CA VAL A 214 -0.82 -0.70 -6.86
C VAL A 214 -2.33 -0.96 -6.79
N ASP A 215 -2.86 -1.26 -5.63
CA ASP A 215 -4.26 -1.66 -5.41
C ASP A 215 -5.24 -0.49 -5.23
N ARG A 216 -4.84 0.74 -5.52
CA ARG A 216 -5.71 1.92 -5.49
C ARG A 216 -6.20 2.29 -6.89
N ASN A 217 -7.39 2.91 -6.93
CA ASN A 217 -7.88 3.48 -8.18
C ASN A 217 -7.01 4.65 -8.63
N VAL A 218 -6.58 4.62 -9.87
CA VAL A 218 -5.74 5.66 -10.50
C VAL A 218 -6.61 6.53 -11.40
N ARG A 219 -6.32 7.83 -11.43
CA ARG A 219 -7.03 8.77 -12.31
C ARG A 219 -6.66 8.52 -13.77
N ARG A 220 -7.60 8.79 -14.68
CA ARG A 220 -7.34 8.73 -16.12
C ARG A 220 -6.15 9.60 -16.54
N SER A 221 -6.06 10.82 -16.01
CA SER A 221 -4.94 11.75 -16.26
C SER A 221 -3.57 11.22 -15.82
N GLN A 222 -3.54 10.16 -15.02
CA GLN A 222 -2.32 9.46 -14.58
C GLN A 222 -2.08 8.17 -15.40
N GLY A 223 -2.76 7.99 -16.54
CA GLY A 223 -2.58 6.84 -17.43
C GLY A 223 -3.19 5.53 -16.92
N GLY A 224 -4.10 5.58 -15.94
CA GLY A 224 -4.73 4.36 -15.41
C GLY A 224 -5.48 3.58 -16.48
N VAL A 225 -5.27 2.26 -16.54
CA VAL A 225 -5.90 1.32 -17.46
C VAL A 225 -6.85 0.38 -16.73
N TYR A 226 -7.93 -0.04 -17.41
CA TYR A 226 -8.83 -1.04 -16.85
C TYR A 226 -8.28 -2.45 -17.07
N VAL A 227 -8.19 -3.19 -15.97
CA VAL A 227 -7.85 -4.61 -15.93
C VAL A 227 -8.71 -5.30 -14.87
N PRO A 228 -9.01 -6.60 -15.02
CA PRO A 228 -9.76 -7.36 -14.03
C PRO A 228 -9.11 -7.29 -12.65
N PHE A 229 -9.94 -7.14 -11.61
CA PHE A 229 -9.54 -7.21 -10.21
C PHE A 229 -10.73 -7.70 -9.38
N LEU A 230 -10.61 -8.87 -8.78
CA LEU A 230 -11.68 -9.53 -8.02
C LEU A 230 -13.01 -9.63 -8.79
N GLY A 231 -12.92 -9.96 -10.08
CA GLY A 231 -14.06 -10.17 -10.97
C GLY A 231 -14.77 -8.89 -11.43
N LEU A 232 -14.15 -7.72 -11.29
CA LEU A 232 -14.62 -6.43 -11.82
C LEU A 232 -13.47 -5.70 -12.51
N GLU A 233 -13.75 -4.97 -13.59
CA GLU A 233 -12.76 -4.09 -14.21
C GLU A 233 -12.42 -2.94 -13.27
N ALA A 234 -11.15 -2.78 -12.95
CA ALA A 234 -10.68 -1.74 -12.04
C ALA A 234 -9.52 -0.95 -12.65
N ARG A 235 -9.62 0.37 -12.57
CA ARG A 235 -8.56 1.23 -13.12
C ARG A 235 -7.28 1.10 -12.28
N THR A 236 -6.26 0.54 -12.89
CA THR A 236 -4.97 0.16 -12.28
C THR A 236 -3.85 1.02 -12.87
N THR A 237 -2.84 1.31 -12.05
CA THR A 237 -1.64 2.03 -12.53
C THR A 237 -0.82 1.15 -13.47
N PRO A 238 -0.46 1.64 -14.68
CA PRO A 238 0.45 0.92 -15.56
C PRO A 238 1.92 1.09 -15.16
N LEU A 239 2.21 1.87 -14.12
CA LEU A 239 3.58 2.29 -13.77
C LEU A 239 4.57 1.12 -13.59
N PRO A 240 4.23 0.00 -12.91
CA PRO A 240 5.15 -1.14 -12.81
C PRO A 240 5.53 -1.69 -14.18
N ALA A 241 4.53 -1.88 -15.06
CA ALA A 241 4.74 -2.41 -16.40
C ALA A 241 5.52 -1.43 -17.30
N VAL A 242 5.25 -0.13 -17.18
CA VAL A 242 5.97 0.91 -17.94
C VAL A 242 7.44 0.96 -17.52
N ILE A 243 7.74 0.90 -16.23
CA ILE A 243 9.13 0.90 -15.75
C ILE A 243 9.85 -0.37 -16.20
N ALA A 244 9.22 -1.54 -16.00
CA ALA A 244 9.81 -2.83 -16.37
C ALA A 244 10.14 -2.89 -17.86
N GLN A 245 9.20 -2.50 -18.73
CA GLN A 245 9.39 -2.51 -20.17
C GLN A 245 10.47 -1.50 -20.63
N ARG A 246 10.49 -0.30 -19.99
CA ARG A 246 11.45 0.77 -20.37
C ARG A 246 12.89 0.43 -20.04
N HIS A 247 13.10 -0.28 -18.93
CA HIS A 247 14.43 -0.51 -18.38
C HIS A 247 14.86 -1.97 -18.44
N ASP A 248 14.05 -2.85 -19.03
CA ASP A 248 14.27 -4.31 -19.11
C ASP A 248 14.62 -4.91 -17.72
N VAL A 249 13.75 -4.67 -16.73
CA VAL A 249 13.95 -5.10 -15.34
C VAL A 249 12.79 -5.98 -14.85
N PRO A 250 13.04 -6.87 -13.85
CA PRO A 250 12.03 -7.74 -13.30
C PRO A 250 10.97 -6.98 -12.50
N VAL A 251 9.78 -7.61 -12.36
CA VAL A 251 8.68 -7.15 -11.50
C VAL A 251 8.30 -8.27 -10.56
N HIS A 252 8.55 -8.10 -9.25
CA HIS A 252 8.19 -9.09 -8.24
C HIS A 252 7.05 -8.58 -7.35
N PRO A 253 5.96 -9.34 -7.16
CA PRO A 253 4.99 -9.10 -6.11
C PRO A 253 5.58 -9.48 -4.75
N MET A 254 5.29 -8.68 -3.71
CA MET A 254 5.84 -8.89 -2.38
C MET A 254 4.80 -8.55 -1.30
N PHE A 255 4.61 -9.43 -0.32
CA PHE A 255 3.65 -9.25 0.76
C PHE A 255 4.21 -9.70 2.10
N CYS A 256 3.85 -9.01 3.20
CA CYS A 256 4.04 -9.49 4.56
C CYS A 256 2.71 -10.03 5.10
N LEU A 257 2.57 -11.37 5.12
CA LEU A 257 1.33 -12.06 5.48
C LEU A 257 1.38 -12.52 6.94
N PRO A 258 0.30 -12.32 7.74
CA PRO A 258 0.28 -12.76 9.12
C PRO A 258 0.28 -14.29 9.22
N ILE A 259 1.09 -14.78 10.17
CA ILE A 259 1.21 -16.18 10.57
C ILE A 259 0.85 -16.33 12.06
N GLU A 260 0.89 -17.54 12.58
CA GLU A 260 0.66 -17.83 13.98
C GLU A 260 1.63 -17.07 14.92
N GLY A 261 1.22 -16.85 16.16
CA GLY A 261 2.03 -16.13 17.15
C GLY A 261 2.12 -14.61 16.93
N GLY A 262 1.31 -14.03 16.04
CA GLY A 262 1.28 -12.58 15.77
C GLY A 262 2.46 -12.07 14.95
N ARG A 263 3.21 -12.97 14.36
CA ARG A 263 4.32 -12.69 13.45
C ARG A 263 3.82 -12.62 12.00
N TYR A 264 4.73 -12.30 11.10
CA TYR A 264 4.47 -12.19 9.67
C TYR A 264 5.50 -13.00 8.88
N ARG A 265 5.11 -13.48 7.71
CA ARG A 265 6.02 -14.09 6.75
C ARG A 265 6.16 -13.15 5.55
N LEU A 266 7.39 -12.85 5.18
CA LEU A 266 7.66 -12.21 3.91
C LEU A 266 7.48 -13.23 2.79
N TRP A 267 6.58 -12.94 1.86
CA TRP A 267 6.39 -13.70 0.64
C TRP A 267 6.82 -12.83 -0.54
N VAL A 268 7.66 -13.39 -1.40
CA VAL A 268 8.10 -12.79 -2.65
C VAL A 268 7.65 -13.72 -3.77
N GLY A 269 6.91 -13.19 -4.73
CA GLY A 269 6.43 -13.98 -5.86
C GLY A 269 7.38 -13.96 -7.04
N PRO A 270 7.06 -14.73 -8.11
CA PRO A 270 7.90 -14.86 -9.29
C PRO A 270 8.05 -13.53 -10.04
N ASP A 271 9.05 -13.45 -10.92
CA ASP A 271 9.18 -12.35 -11.87
C ASP A 271 8.04 -12.40 -12.89
N LEU A 272 7.15 -11.41 -12.83
CA LEU A 272 5.94 -11.33 -13.66
C LEU A 272 6.26 -11.00 -15.14
N THR A 273 7.48 -10.60 -15.45
CA THR A 273 7.92 -10.30 -16.82
C THR A 273 8.29 -11.55 -17.60
N GLN A 274 8.60 -12.66 -16.91
CA GLN A 274 9.01 -13.90 -17.56
C GLN A 274 7.88 -14.51 -18.38
N GLY A 275 8.22 -15.00 -19.59
CA GLY A 275 7.26 -15.62 -20.50
C GLY A 275 6.17 -14.68 -21.03
N LEU A 276 6.31 -13.37 -20.91
CA LEU A 276 5.52 -12.41 -21.67
C LEU A 276 6.09 -12.29 -23.10
N PRO A 277 5.23 -12.17 -24.13
CA PRO A 277 5.69 -12.00 -25.51
C PRO A 277 6.58 -10.77 -25.63
N GLN A 278 7.79 -10.93 -26.16
CA GLN A 278 8.74 -9.82 -26.35
C GLN A 278 8.43 -9.04 -27.63
N ASP A 279 7.86 -9.72 -28.62
CA ASP A 279 7.50 -9.18 -29.93
C ASP A 279 5.99 -8.91 -29.94
N GLY A 280 5.58 -7.65 -30.08
CA GLY A 280 4.17 -7.30 -30.12
C GLY A 280 3.83 -5.89 -29.66
N ASP A 281 2.53 -5.66 -29.47
CA ASP A 281 2.03 -4.37 -28.99
C ASP A 281 2.48 -4.11 -27.54
N PRO A 282 3.22 -3.01 -27.30
CA PRO A 282 3.64 -2.62 -25.96
C PRO A 282 2.48 -2.44 -24.95
N HIS A 283 1.31 -2.08 -25.42
CA HIS A 283 0.12 -1.93 -24.58
C HIS A 283 -0.44 -3.28 -24.16
N ALA A 284 -0.47 -4.26 -25.07
CA ALA A 284 -0.88 -5.63 -24.77
C ALA A 284 0.06 -6.27 -23.75
N TRP A 285 1.37 -6.08 -23.88
CA TRP A 285 2.37 -6.56 -22.93
C TRP A 285 2.15 -5.99 -21.52
N ARG A 286 1.97 -4.67 -21.42
CA ARG A 286 1.71 -4.01 -20.13
C ARG A 286 0.42 -4.51 -19.50
N ARG A 287 -0.64 -4.66 -20.30
CA ARG A 287 -1.91 -5.18 -19.82
C ARG A 287 -1.77 -6.61 -19.30
N ALA A 288 -1.04 -7.49 -20.00
CA ALA A 288 -0.80 -8.86 -19.57
C ALA A 288 -0.06 -8.92 -18.23
N LEU A 289 0.97 -8.09 -18.01
CA LEU A 289 1.68 -8.00 -16.74
C LEU A 289 0.73 -7.57 -15.61
N LEU A 290 -0.12 -6.56 -15.84
CA LEU A 290 -1.06 -6.08 -14.83
C LEU A 290 -2.14 -7.12 -14.50
N VAL A 291 -2.57 -7.93 -15.48
CA VAL A 291 -3.50 -9.04 -15.24
C VAL A 291 -2.84 -10.07 -14.34
N ARG A 292 -1.63 -10.56 -14.67
CA ARG A 292 -0.88 -11.49 -13.81
C ARG A 292 -0.70 -10.97 -12.37
N LEU A 293 -0.43 -9.68 -12.24
CA LEU A 293 -0.31 -9.06 -10.94
C LEU A 293 -1.63 -9.07 -10.18
N ASN A 294 -2.73 -8.72 -10.84
CA ASN A 294 -4.06 -8.72 -10.23
C ASN A 294 -4.55 -10.13 -9.89
N ASP A 295 -4.17 -11.17 -10.66
CA ASP A 295 -4.49 -12.57 -10.38
C ASP A 295 -3.88 -13.01 -9.03
N ILE A 296 -2.64 -12.60 -8.74
CA ILE A 296 -2.00 -12.86 -7.43
C ILE A 296 -2.76 -12.17 -6.29
N PHE A 297 -3.18 -10.91 -6.49
CA PHE A 297 -4.02 -10.23 -5.51
C PHE A 297 -5.35 -10.96 -5.30
N GLU A 298 -5.98 -11.40 -6.39
CA GLU A 298 -7.26 -12.11 -6.34
C GLU A 298 -7.14 -13.41 -5.57
N GLU A 299 -6.10 -14.21 -5.84
CA GLU A 299 -5.83 -15.45 -5.10
C GLU A 299 -5.67 -15.19 -3.60
N LEU A 300 -4.80 -14.26 -3.21
CA LEU A 300 -4.56 -13.92 -1.81
C LEU A 300 -5.81 -13.39 -1.10
N ILE A 301 -6.55 -12.49 -1.76
CA ILE A 301 -7.72 -11.84 -1.15
C ILE A 301 -8.91 -12.80 -1.08
N ARG A 302 -9.09 -13.70 -2.05
CA ARG A 302 -10.16 -14.72 -1.99
C ARG A 302 -9.88 -15.77 -0.93
N ALA A 303 -8.62 -16.20 -0.78
CA ALA A 303 -8.22 -17.15 0.25
C ALA A 303 -8.36 -16.55 1.67
N ARG A 304 -8.00 -15.28 1.84
CA ARG A 304 -8.01 -14.58 3.14
C ARG A 304 -8.52 -13.15 3.00
N PRO A 305 -9.84 -12.96 2.85
CA PRO A 305 -10.42 -11.65 2.53
C PRO A 305 -10.20 -10.60 3.63
N GLU A 306 -10.02 -11.01 4.88
CA GLU A 306 -9.72 -10.10 5.99
C GLU A 306 -8.36 -9.41 5.88
N LEU A 307 -7.48 -9.86 4.99
CA LEU A 307 -6.15 -9.27 4.84
C LEU A 307 -6.13 -7.99 4.01
N TRP A 308 -7.13 -7.75 3.17
CA TRP A 308 -7.14 -6.56 2.32
C TRP A 308 -7.87 -5.37 2.95
N ALA A 309 -7.38 -4.17 2.71
CA ALA A 309 -7.97 -2.92 3.22
C ALA A 309 -9.23 -2.52 2.44
N TRP A 310 -10.36 -3.17 2.72
CA TRP A 310 -11.66 -2.97 2.05
C TRP A 310 -12.20 -1.54 2.08
N SER A 311 -11.66 -0.67 2.94
CA SER A 311 -12.03 0.76 3.01
C SER A 311 -11.50 1.60 1.85
N ILE A 312 -10.66 1.04 0.99
CA ILE A 312 -10.11 1.68 -0.22
C ILE A 312 -11.19 1.72 -1.30
N LYS A 313 -11.42 2.87 -1.92
CA LYS A 313 -12.33 3.02 -3.07
C LYS A 313 -11.66 2.51 -4.35
N ARG A 314 -11.42 1.20 -4.43
CA ARG A 314 -10.75 0.55 -5.57
C ARG A 314 -11.52 0.72 -6.88
N TYR A 315 -12.84 0.66 -6.83
CA TYR A 315 -13.73 0.76 -7.99
C TYR A 315 -14.33 2.16 -8.13
N LYS A 316 -13.54 3.21 -7.90
CA LYS A 316 -14.03 4.59 -8.01
C LYS A 316 -14.43 4.94 -9.45
N ALA A 317 -13.72 4.41 -10.43
CA ALA A 317 -14.05 4.49 -11.84
C ALA A 317 -14.55 3.12 -12.34
N ARG A 318 -15.52 3.09 -13.25
CA ARG A 318 -16.00 1.92 -13.96
C ARG A 318 -16.10 2.20 -15.46
N PRO A 319 -15.83 1.21 -16.34
CA PRO A 319 -15.91 1.40 -17.80
C PRO A 319 -17.34 1.38 -18.33
N THR A 320 -18.27 0.71 -17.63
CA THR A 320 -19.65 0.52 -18.06
C THR A 320 -20.57 1.66 -17.62
N VAL A 321 -21.57 2.00 -18.44
CA VAL A 321 -22.61 2.98 -18.09
C VAL A 321 -23.45 2.47 -16.94
N GLU A 322 -23.88 1.20 -17.01
CA GLU A 322 -24.66 0.57 -15.96
C GLU A 322 -23.82 0.31 -14.71
N LEU A 323 -24.45 0.48 -13.54
CA LEU A 323 -23.78 0.22 -12.26
C LEU A 323 -23.48 -1.27 -12.07
N GLY A 324 -24.40 -2.16 -12.48
CA GLY A 324 -24.24 -3.61 -12.30
C GLY A 324 -23.83 -3.98 -10.88
N ARG A 325 -22.75 -4.76 -10.77
CA ARG A 325 -22.17 -5.17 -9.49
C ARG A 325 -21.27 -4.12 -8.82
N TYR A 326 -20.96 -3.02 -9.52
CA TYR A 326 -20.05 -2.02 -8.95
C TYR A 326 -20.62 -1.34 -7.69
N PRO A 327 -19.72 -0.92 -6.74
CA PRO A 327 -20.18 -0.18 -5.57
C PRO A 327 -20.90 1.13 -5.95
N PRO A 328 -21.91 1.57 -5.18
CA PRO A 328 -22.66 2.80 -5.46
C PRO A 328 -21.83 4.09 -5.56
N TYR A 329 -20.60 4.08 -5.05
CA TYR A 329 -19.68 5.22 -5.17
C TYR A 329 -18.93 5.28 -6.51
N SER A 330 -19.10 4.27 -7.38
CA SER A 330 -18.41 4.18 -8.67
C SER A 330 -18.98 5.16 -9.68
N LEU A 331 -18.11 5.85 -10.39
CA LEU A 331 -18.48 6.78 -11.46
C LEU A 331 -18.17 6.16 -12.81
N HIS A 332 -19.06 6.38 -13.78
CA HIS A 332 -18.80 5.98 -15.16
C HIS A 332 -17.68 6.86 -15.74
N GLU A 333 -16.60 6.22 -16.13
CA GLU A 333 -15.48 6.84 -16.83
C GLU A 333 -14.99 5.85 -17.89
N PRO A 334 -15.42 5.98 -19.17
CA PRO A 334 -15.09 5.02 -20.20
C PRO A 334 -13.60 4.95 -20.48
N ASP A 335 -13.15 3.81 -20.95
CA ASP A 335 -11.86 3.66 -21.62
C ASP A 335 -12.00 4.30 -23.02
N ARG A 336 -11.03 5.10 -23.43
CA ARG A 336 -10.99 5.68 -24.78
C ARG A 336 -9.95 4.99 -25.60
#